data_33243e2d246e4904235580a231065527
#
_entry.id   33243e2d246e4904235580a231065527
#
_cell.length_a   1.000
_cell.length_b   1.000
_cell.length_c   1.000
_cell.angle_alpha   90.00
_cell.angle_beta   90.00
_cell.angle_gamma   90.00
#
_symmetry.space_group_name_H-M   'P 1'
#
loop_
_entity.id
_entity.type
_entity.pdbx_description
1 polymer ?
#
loop_
_entity_poly.entity_id
_entity_poly.type
_entity_poly.pdbx_seq_one_letter_code
_entity_poly.pdbx_strand_id
1 'polypeptide(L)'
;TVEQLDRLTQQFGAAEALVATRTAAVPTITYPDLPVSERRADLAKAIAEHQVVVVAGATGSGKTTQLPKICLELGRGIRGTIGHTQPRRLAARTVAQRIADELGTPLGGAVGYTVRFTDQASDRTLVKLMTDGILLAEIQRDRRLLRYDTLILDEAHERSLNIDFLLGYLRELLPRRPDLKVIVTSATIEPERFAAHFGGAGHGCSGGAGHGCSGGAGHG
;
A
#
# COMPACT_ATOMS: atom_id res chain seq x y z
N THR A 1 -8.94 37.00 -3.14
CA THR A 1 -9.18 37.70 -4.43
C THR A 1 -9.91 36.77 -5.39
N VAL A 2 -10.59 37.33 -6.40
CA VAL A 2 -11.34 36.56 -7.44
C VAL A 2 -10.39 35.58 -8.12
N GLU A 3 -9.16 35.99 -8.47
CA GLU A 3 -8.13 35.14 -9.07
C GLU A 3 -7.76 33.92 -8.20
N GLN A 4 -7.74 34.06 -6.88
CA GLN A 4 -7.48 32.93 -5.98
C GLN A 4 -8.64 31.92 -5.99
N LEU A 5 -9.87 32.42 -6.07
CA LEU A 5 -11.06 31.60 -6.14
C LEU A 5 -11.10 30.83 -7.46
N ASP A 6 -10.83 31.50 -8.59
CA ASP A 6 -10.77 30.87 -9.90
C ASP A 6 -9.69 29.77 -9.97
N ARG A 7 -8.51 30.05 -9.41
CA ARG A 7 -7.42 29.08 -9.32
C ARG A 7 -7.80 27.85 -8.49
N LEU A 8 -8.45 28.05 -7.34
CA LEU A 8 -8.94 26.95 -6.51
C LEU A 8 -10.02 26.13 -7.21
N THR A 9 -10.94 26.80 -7.91
CA THR A 9 -12.00 26.12 -8.68
C THR A 9 -11.41 25.27 -9.80
N GLN A 10 -10.41 25.76 -10.52
CA GLN A 10 -9.70 24.99 -11.54
C GLN A 10 -8.96 23.79 -10.94
N GLN A 11 -8.28 23.98 -9.81
CA GLN A 11 -7.56 22.88 -9.13
C GLN A 11 -8.55 21.81 -8.65
N PHE A 12 -9.70 22.22 -8.12
CA PHE A 12 -10.75 21.30 -7.68
C PHE A 12 -11.32 20.50 -8.84
N GLY A 13 -11.67 21.17 -9.95
CA GLY A 13 -12.16 20.49 -11.16
C GLY A 13 -11.13 19.51 -11.76
N ALA A 14 -9.84 19.87 -11.76
CA ALA A 14 -8.79 18.96 -12.22
C ALA A 14 -8.65 17.74 -11.30
N ALA A 15 -8.77 17.90 -9.97
CA ALA A 15 -8.74 16.82 -9.02
C ALA A 15 -9.95 15.88 -9.17
N GLU A 16 -11.15 16.42 -9.37
CA GLU A 16 -12.35 15.62 -9.64
C GLU A 16 -12.23 14.82 -10.95
N ALA A 17 -11.74 15.45 -12.01
CA ALA A 17 -11.50 14.77 -13.29
C ALA A 17 -10.48 13.63 -13.17
N LEU A 18 -9.42 13.82 -12.38
CA LEU A 18 -8.44 12.79 -12.09
C LEU A 18 -9.05 11.62 -11.32
N VAL A 19 -9.86 11.91 -10.29
CA VAL A 19 -10.58 10.89 -9.51
C VAL A 19 -11.52 10.09 -10.42
N ALA A 20 -12.29 10.76 -11.28
CA ALA A 20 -13.18 10.10 -12.24
C ALA A 20 -12.39 9.20 -13.21
N THR A 21 -11.27 9.69 -13.75
CA THR A 21 -10.39 8.92 -14.64
C THR A 21 -9.82 7.69 -13.93
N ARG A 22 -9.36 7.83 -12.70
CA ARG A 22 -8.82 6.73 -11.90
C ARG A 22 -9.91 5.71 -11.53
N THR A 23 -11.10 6.17 -11.19
CA THR A 23 -12.24 5.29 -10.91
C THR A 23 -12.58 4.43 -12.12
N ALA A 24 -12.61 5.02 -13.31
CA ALA A 24 -12.84 4.29 -14.55
C ALA A 24 -11.70 3.35 -14.94
N ALA A 25 -10.49 3.59 -14.44
CA ALA A 25 -9.31 2.76 -14.69
C ALA A 25 -9.19 1.56 -13.73
N VAL A 26 -10.06 1.44 -12.71
CA VAL A 26 -10.06 0.28 -11.81
C VAL A 26 -10.42 -0.96 -12.61
N PRO A 27 -9.51 -1.96 -12.71
CA PRO A 27 -9.77 -3.16 -13.50
C PRO A 27 -10.72 -4.11 -12.77
N THR A 28 -11.26 -5.08 -13.49
CA THR A 28 -11.98 -6.21 -12.87
C THR A 28 -11.02 -7.01 -12.02
N ILE A 29 -11.34 -7.15 -10.73
CA ILE A 29 -10.47 -7.82 -9.77
C ILE A 29 -10.88 -9.29 -9.67
N THR A 30 -9.92 -10.17 -9.95
CA THR A 30 -10.05 -11.61 -9.79
C THR A 30 -8.98 -12.13 -8.84
N TYR A 31 -9.26 -13.21 -8.14
CA TYR A 31 -8.34 -13.78 -7.16
C TYR A 31 -8.02 -15.22 -7.54
N PRO A 32 -6.73 -15.58 -7.70
CA PRO A 32 -6.34 -16.98 -7.82
C PRO A 32 -6.53 -17.71 -6.49
N ASP A 33 -6.56 -19.02 -6.56
CA ASP A 33 -6.64 -19.89 -5.38
C ASP A 33 -5.31 -19.89 -4.63
N LEU A 34 -5.20 -19.00 -3.64
CA LEU A 34 -4.02 -18.78 -2.80
C LEU A 34 -4.45 -18.60 -1.33
N PRO A 35 -3.60 -18.97 -0.37
CA PRO A 35 -3.94 -18.86 1.07
C PRO A 35 -4.41 -17.46 1.49
N VAL A 36 -3.84 -16.40 0.92
CA VAL A 36 -4.27 -15.02 1.19
C VAL A 36 -5.64 -14.71 0.59
N SER A 37 -5.97 -15.33 -0.55
CA SER A 37 -7.28 -15.13 -1.19
C SER A 37 -8.43 -15.71 -0.35
N GLU A 38 -8.21 -16.81 0.35
CA GLU A 38 -9.18 -17.39 1.30
C GLU A 38 -9.49 -16.44 2.46
N ARG A 39 -8.49 -15.65 2.90
CA ARG A 39 -8.60 -14.68 3.98
C ARG A 39 -8.94 -13.26 3.51
N ARG A 40 -9.35 -13.09 2.24
CA ARG A 40 -9.63 -11.77 1.65
C ARG A 40 -10.60 -10.93 2.46
N ALA A 41 -11.70 -11.51 2.90
CA ALA A 41 -12.72 -10.79 3.65
C ALA A 41 -12.19 -10.26 5.00
N ASP A 42 -11.42 -11.07 5.72
CA ASP A 42 -10.80 -10.67 6.99
C ASP A 42 -9.77 -9.57 6.79
N LEU A 43 -8.94 -9.70 5.75
CA LEU A 43 -7.94 -8.70 5.41
C LEU A 43 -8.57 -7.39 4.97
N ALA A 44 -9.61 -7.44 4.13
CA ALA A 44 -10.35 -6.26 3.70
C ALA A 44 -10.97 -5.53 4.90
N LYS A 45 -11.59 -6.28 5.83
CA LYS A 45 -12.13 -5.72 7.06
C LYS A 45 -11.04 -5.06 7.91
N ALA A 46 -9.93 -5.76 8.16
CA ALA A 46 -8.83 -5.21 8.94
C ALA A 46 -8.25 -3.93 8.33
N ILE A 47 -8.04 -3.91 6.99
CA ILE A 47 -7.54 -2.73 6.28
C ILE A 47 -8.54 -1.56 6.34
N ALA A 48 -9.84 -1.83 6.27
CA ALA A 48 -10.87 -0.81 6.38
C ALA A 48 -10.90 -0.18 7.78
N GLU A 49 -10.86 -1.01 8.83
CA GLU A 49 -11.04 -0.58 10.21
C GLU A 49 -9.77 0.02 10.85
N HIS A 50 -8.57 -0.45 10.45
CA HIS A 50 -7.31 -0.03 11.07
C HIS A 50 -6.44 0.81 10.14
N GLN A 51 -5.69 1.76 10.72
CA GLN A 51 -4.73 2.58 10.00
C GLN A 51 -3.46 1.80 9.64
N VAL A 52 -3.04 0.90 10.52
CA VAL A 52 -1.88 0.03 10.33
C VAL A 52 -2.31 -1.42 10.46
N VAL A 53 -1.96 -2.23 9.46
CA VAL A 53 -2.23 -3.68 9.44
C VAL A 53 -0.93 -4.43 9.21
N VAL A 54 -0.66 -5.43 10.04
CA VAL A 54 0.49 -6.32 9.88
C VAL A 54 0.00 -7.67 9.39
N VAL A 55 0.48 -8.10 8.23
CA VAL A 55 0.09 -9.36 7.58
C VAL A 55 1.27 -10.31 7.61
N ALA A 56 1.23 -11.27 8.55
CA ALA A 56 2.21 -12.33 8.64
C ALA A 56 1.74 -13.57 7.86
N GLY A 57 2.67 -14.26 7.21
CA GLY A 57 2.36 -15.49 6.48
C GLY A 57 3.56 -15.97 5.67
N ALA A 58 3.59 -17.26 5.35
CA ALA A 58 4.68 -17.88 4.60
C ALA A 58 4.94 -17.18 3.26
N THR A 59 6.19 -17.27 2.80
CA THR A 59 6.55 -16.86 1.44
C THR A 59 5.75 -17.68 0.43
N GLY A 60 5.26 -17.04 -0.64
CA GLY A 60 4.44 -17.70 -1.64
C GLY A 60 2.94 -17.79 -1.30
N SER A 61 2.49 -17.33 -0.12
CA SER A 61 1.06 -17.30 0.24
C SER A 61 0.21 -16.31 -0.58
N GLY A 62 0.83 -15.49 -1.43
CA GLY A 62 0.14 -14.52 -2.29
C GLY A 62 0.05 -13.09 -1.73
N LYS A 63 0.61 -12.80 -0.54
CA LYS A 63 0.54 -11.45 0.08
C LYS A 63 0.93 -10.35 -0.90
N THR A 64 2.09 -10.48 -1.50
CA THR A 64 2.70 -9.49 -2.39
C THR A 64 1.79 -9.11 -3.58
N THR A 65 1.10 -10.07 -4.18
CA THR A 65 0.27 -9.82 -5.36
C THR A 65 -1.20 -9.55 -5.03
N GLN A 66 -1.71 -10.11 -3.94
CA GLN A 66 -3.14 -10.01 -3.64
C GLN A 66 -3.50 -8.80 -2.76
N LEU A 67 -2.61 -8.36 -1.84
CA LEU A 67 -2.87 -7.19 -0.99
C LEU A 67 -3.15 -5.91 -1.79
N PRO A 68 -2.42 -5.57 -2.86
CA PRO A 68 -2.76 -4.42 -3.69
C PRO A 68 -4.15 -4.52 -4.30
N LYS A 69 -4.59 -5.73 -4.70
CA LYS A 69 -5.92 -5.97 -5.26
C LYS A 69 -7.02 -5.80 -4.22
N ILE A 70 -6.81 -6.28 -2.99
CA ILE A 70 -7.72 -6.05 -1.86
C ILE A 70 -7.84 -4.54 -1.57
N CYS A 71 -6.74 -3.80 -1.61
CA CYS A 71 -6.77 -2.35 -1.46
C CYS A 71 -7.57 -1.65 -2.57
N LEU A 72 -7.40 -2.08 -3.84
CA LEU A 72 -8.19 -1.55 -4.96
C LEU A 72 -9.69 -1.84 -4.79
N GLU A 73 -10.06 -3.03 -4.32
CA GLU A 73 -11.45 -3.43 -4.02
C GLU A 73 -12.07 -2.53 -2.94
N LEU A 74 -11.27 -2.07 -1.98
CA LEU A 74 -11.65 -1.10 -0.95
C LEU A 74 -11.68 0.36 -1.44
N GLY A 75 -11.48 0.59 -2.74
CA GLY A 75 -11.46 1.94 -3.33
C GLY A 75 -10.16 2.71 -3.05
N ARG A 76 -9.13 2.04 -2.53
CA ARG A 76 -7.80 2.66 -2.40
C ARG A 76 -7.14 2.78 -3.78
N GLY A 77 -6.19 3.67 -3.92
CA GLY A 77 -5.56 3.92 -5.22
C GLY A 77 -6.30 4.94 -6.10
N ILE A 78 -7.51 5.36 -5.74
CA ILE A 78 -8.32 6.32 -6.51
C ILE A 78 -7.98 7.76 -6.15
N ARG A 79 -8.05 8.11 -4.88
CA ARG A 79 -7.76 9.47 -4.38
C ARG A 79 -6.28 9.72 -4.15
N GLY A 80 -5.54 8.71 -3.89
CA GLY A 80 -4.09 8.65 -3.83
C GLY A 80 -3.60 7.41 -4.57
N THR A 81 -2.33 7.10 -4.53
CA THR A 81 -1.74 5.90 -5.14
C THR A 81 -1.47 4.87 -4.04
N ILE A 82 -1.64 3.59 -4.34
CA ILE A 82 -1.15 2.50 -3.50
C ILE A 82 0.34 2.36 -3.79
N GLY A 83 1.20 2.79 -2.88
CA GLY A 83 2.64 2.58 -2.95
C GLY A 83 2.98 1.20 -2.39
N HIS A 84 3.75 0.40 -3.12
CA HIS A 84 4.13 -0.93 -2.68
C HIS A 84 5.65 -1.10 -2.79
N THR A 85 6.33 -1.19 -1.66
CA THR A 85 7.78 -1.31 -1.67
C THR A 85 8.23 -2.77 -1.78
N GLN A 86 9.38 -2.94 -2.41
CA GLN A 86 10.08 -4.20 -2.57
C GLN A 86 11.56 -4.01 -2.23
N PRO A 87 12.23 -4.97 -1.59
CA PRO A 87 13.64 -4.81 -1.21
C PRO A 87 14.56 -4.74 -2.43
N ARG A 88 14.17 -5.32 -3.57
CA ARG A 88 15.02 -5.46 -4.75
C ARG A 88 14.34 -4.93 -6.01
N ARG A 89 15.11 -4.27 -6.88
CA ARG A 89 14.62 -3.68 -8.14
C ARG A 89 13.96 -4.70 -9.06
N LEU A 90 14.57 -5.89 -9.18
CA LEU A 90 14.01 -6.96 -10.01
C LEU A 90 12.66 -7.43 -9.48
N ALA A 91 12.53 -7.59 -8.17
CA ALA A 91 11.27 -7.95 -7.52
C ALA A 91 10.19 -6.90 -7.81
N ALA A 92 10.48 -5.60 -7.64
CA ALA A 92 9.52 -4.53 -7.92
C ALA A 92 8.95 -4.61 -9.34
N ARG A 93 9.81 -4.82 -10.36
CA ARG A 93 9.38 -4.96 -11.74
C ARG A 93 8.57 -6.24 -11.97
N THR A 94 9.08 -7.38 -11.49
CA THR A 94 8.43 -8.69 -11.73
C THR A 94 7.06 -8.77 -11.04
N VAL A 95 6.96 -8.26 -9.82
CA VAL A 95 5.69 -8.20 -9.07
C VAL A 95 4.71 -7.25 -9.77
N ALA A 96 5.17 -6.07 -10.24
CA ALA A 96 4.31 -5.16 -10.99
C ALA A 96 3.75 -5.81 -12.26
N GLN A 97 4.59 -6.51 -13.02
CA GLN A 97 4.16 -7.24 -14.21
C GLN A 97 3.10 -8.28 -13.85
N ARG A 98 3.37 -9.09 -12.81
CA ARG A 98 2.44 -10.13 -12.39
C ARG A 98 1.09 -9.57 -11.93
N ILE A 99 1.07 -8.49 -11.16
CA ILE A 99 -0.19 -7.84 -10.76
C ILE A 99 -0.94 -7.30 -11.98
N ALA A 100 -0.22 -6.67 -12.92
CA ALA A 100 -0.80 -6.17 -14.16
C ALA A 100 -1.43 -7.30 -14.99
N ASP A 101 -0.73 -8.43 -15.15
CA ASP A 101 -1.21 -9.62 -15.86
C ASP A 101 -2.46 -10.20 -15.19
N GLU A 102 -2.45 -10.35 -13.86
CA GLU A 102 -3.60 -10.85 -13.09
C GLU A 102 -4.82 -9.91 -13.16
N LEU A 103 -4.61 -8.60 -13.36
CA LEU A 103 -5.65 -7.61 -13.53
C LEU A 103 -6.04 -7.37 -15.00
N GLY A 104 -5.39 -8.04 -15.94
CA GLY A 104 -5.64 -7.89 -17.38
C GLY A 104 -5.33 -6.48 -17.90
N THR A 105 -4.38 -5.77 -17.29
CA THR A 105 -4.00 -4.40 -17.69
C THR A 105 -2.56 -4.33 -18.17
N PRO A 106 -2.23 -3.42 -19.10
CA PRO A 106 -0.84 -3.22 -19.50
C PRO A 106 -0.03 -2.63 -18.34
N LEU A 107 1.24 -3.05 -18.22
CA LEU A 107 2.18 -2.45 -17.29
C LEU A 107 2.44 -0.98 -17.68
N GLY A 108 2.43 -0.07 -16.70
CA GLY A 108 2.47 1.39 -16.92
C GLY A 108 1.07 2.02 -16.98
N GLY A 109 -0.01 1.21 -16.99
CA GLY A 109 -1.40 1.64 -16.85
C GLY A 109 -1.83 1.75 -15.38
N ALA A 110 -2.85 0.97 -15.00
CA ALA A 110 -3.33 0.91 -13.63
C ALA A 110 -2.25 0.42 -12.63
N VAL A 111 -1.35 -0.43 -13.09
CA VAL A 111 -0.18 -0.91 -12.35
C VAL A 111 1.09 -0.41 -13.02
N GLY A 112 1.94 0.25 -12.25
CA GLY A 112 3.23 0.74 -12.69
C GLY A 112 4.35 0.44 -11.71
N TYR A 113 5.58 0.77 -12.05
CA TYR A 113 6.71 0.65 -11.13
C TYR A 113 7.73 1.76 -11.35
N THR A 114 8.46 2.08 -10.29
CA THR A 114 9.58 3.01 -10.31
C THR A 114 10.77 2.39 -9.60
N VAL A 115 11.86 2.25 -10.32
CA VAL A 115 13.16 1.82 -9.78
C VAL A 115 14.23 2.79 -10.29
N ARG A 116 15.45 2.69 -9.72
CA ARG A 116 16.54 3.57 -10.12
C ARG A 116 16.75 3.51 -11.67
N PHE A 117 16.67 4.66 -12.32
CA PHE A 117 16.79 4.87 -13.77
C PHE A 117 15.61 4.36 -14.62
N THR A 118 14.52 3.89 -14.04
CA THR A 118 13.35 3.46 -14.79
C THR A 118 12.09 3.87 -14.05
N ASP A 119 11.24 4.61 -14.75
CA ASP A 119 9.92 4.98 -14.27
C ASP A 119 8.87 4.58 -15.30
N GLN A 120 7.96 3.68 -14.91
CA GLN A 120 6.80 3.26 -15.70
C GLN A 120 5.53 3.46 -14.88
N ALA A 121 5.42 4.62 -14.25
CA ALA A 121 4.22 5.05 -13.55
C ALA A 121 3.75 6.38 -14.14
N SER A 122 2.45 6.61 -14.11
CA SER A 122 1.79 7.83 -14.59
C SER A 122 0.78 8.32 -13.56
N ASP A 123 0.14 9.45 -13.80
CA ASP A 123 -0.94 9.96 -12.93
C ASP A 123 -2.17 9.02 -12.92
N ARG A 124 -2.30 8.13 -13.91
CA ARG A 124 -3.35 7.10 -13.97
C ARG A 124 -3.00 5.84 -13.18
N THR A 125 -1.76 5.70 -12.70
CA THR A 125 -1.31 4.53 -11.97
C THR A 125 -1.97 4.48 -10.59
N LEU A 126 -2.69 3.41 -10.33
CA LEU A 126 -3.39 3.13 -9.07
C LEU A 126 -2.48 2.40 -8.08
N VAL A 127 -1.68 1.45 -8.59
CA VAL A 127 -0.70 0.67 -7.82
C VAL A 127 0.69 0.93 -8.38
N LYS A 128 1.57 1.46 -7.54
CA LYS A 128 2.95 1.78 -7.90
C LYS A 128 3.92 0.94 -7.09
N LEU A 129 4.58 0.01 -7.76
CA LEU A 129 5.67 -0.78 -7.17
C LEU A 129 6.96 0.04 -7.18
N MET A 130 7.75 -0.06 -6.12
CA MET A 130 9.02 0.66 -6.02
C MET A 130 9.98 -0.04 -5.07
N THR A 131 11.24 0.33 -5.08
CA THR A 131 12.14 -0.10 -4.01
C THR A 131 12.02 0.80 -2.78
N ASP A 132 12.38 0.28 -1.61
CA ASP A 132 12.41 1.05 -0.35
C ASP A 132 13.19 2.35 -0.51
N GLY A 133 14.33 2.30 -1.23
CA GLY A 133 15.16 3.48 -1.51
C GLY A 133 14.46 4.54 -2.37
N ILE A 134 13.55 4.15 -3.25
CA ILE A 134 12.74 5.12 -4.03
C ILE A 134 11.74 5.82 -3.10
N LEU A 135 11.06 5.09 -2.23
CA LEU A 135 10.14 5.70 -1.25
C LEU A 135 10.89 6.67 -0.33
N LEU A 136 12.10 6.32 0.13
CA LEU A 136 12.93 7.22 0.91
C LEU A 136 13.29 8.52 0.15
N ALA A 137 13.60 8.42 -1.13
CA ALA A 137 13.87 9.59 -1.96
C ALA A 137 12.61 10.46 -2.17
N GLU A 138 11.43 9.86 -2.23
CA GLU A 138 10.17 10.59 -2.32
C GLU A 138 9.83 11.33 -1.03
N ILE A 139 10.11 10.75 0.15
CA ILE A 139 9.96 11.41 1.44
C ILE A 139 10.75 12.74 1.52
N GLN A 140 11.91 12.80 0.88
CA GLN A 140 12.71 14.04 0.86
C GLN A 140 12.03 15.18 0.09
N ARG A 141 11.20 14.85 -0.90
CA ARG A 141 10.47 15.82 -1.74
C ARG A 141 9.08 16.10 -1.20
N ASP A 142 8.40 15.09 -0.69
CA ASP A 142 7.07 15.16 -0.09
C ASP A 142 7.09 14.47 1.29
N ARG A 143 7.39 15.23 2.31
CA ARG A 143 7.44 14.75 3.69
C ARG A 143 6.11 14.22 4.20
N ARG A 144 5.00 14.58 3.60
CA ARG A 144 3.67 14.11 3.99
C ARG A 144 3.19 12.93 3.15
N LEU A 145 3.93 12.54 2.11
CA LEU A 145 3.57 11.47 1.19
C LEU A 145 2.13 11.63 0.66
N LEU A 146 1.73 12.86 0.33
CA LEU A 146 0.37 13.22 -0.08
C LEU A 146 -0.10 12.49 -1.34
N ARG A 147 0.86 12.03 -2.15
CA ARG A 147 0.60 11.24 -3.34
C ARG A 147 -0.02 9.87 -3.02
N TYR A 148 0.20 9.35 -1.82
CA TYR A 148 -0.21 8.02 -1.41
C TYR A 148 -1.41 8.06 -0.46
N ASP A 149 -2.38 7.17 -0.69
CA ASP A 149 -3.45 6.87 0.24
C ASP A 149 -3.24 5.54 0.99
N THR A 150 -2.37 4.70 0.44
CA THR A 150 -2.00 3.41 1.04
C THR A 150 -0.53 3.11 0.76
N LEU A 151 0.18 2.60 1.76
CA LEU A 151 1.55 2.09 1.61
C LEU A 151 1.59 0.63 2.05
N ILE A 152 2.19 -0.21 1.23
CA ILE A 152 2.48 -1.61 1.53
C ILE A 152 4.00 -1.76 1.63
N LEU A 153 4.49 -2.04 2.84
CA LEU A 153 5.90 -2.35 3.08
C LEU A 153 6.06 -3.87 3.06
N ASP A 154 6.56 -4.38 1.95
CA ASP A 154 6.70 -5.83 1.75
C ASP A 154 8.03 -6.36 2.28
N GLU A 155 8.01 -7.62 2.72
CA GLU A 155 9.18 -8.35 3.24
C GLU A 155 9.90 -7.62 4.41
N ALA A 156 9.13 -6.97 5.30
CA ALA A 156 9.68 -6.17 6.39
C ALA A 156 10.56 -6.97 7.37
N HIS A 157 10.48 -8.30 7.35
CA HIS A 157 11.34 -9.18 8.14
C HIS A 157 12.80 -9.19 7.65
N GLU A 158 13.12 -8.74 6.42
CA GLU A 158 14.51 -8.58 5.96
C GLU A 158 15.27 -7.50 6.78
N ARG A 159 14.55 -6.65 7.55
CA ARG A 159 15.11 -5.68 8.49
C ARG A 159 16.27 -4.87 7.90
N SER A 160 16.12 -4.44 6.65
CA SER A 160 17.06 -3.52 6.04
C SER A 160 17.03 -2.16 6.75
N LEU A 161 18.14 -1.42 6.71
CA LEU A 161 18.22 -0.06 7.26
C LEU A 161 17.11 0.85 6.67
N ASN A 162 16.77 0.65 5.40
CA ASN A 162 15.71 1.40 4.73
C ASN A 162 14.34 1.11 5.35
N ILE A 163 14.02 -0.16 5.60
CA ILE A 163 12.75 -0.57 6.21
C ILE A 163 12.65 -0.04 7.63
N ASP A 164 13.71 -0.16 8.45
CA ASP A 164 13.69 0.34 9.82
C ASP A 164 13.50 1.87 9.86
N PHE A 165 14.13 2.60 8.95
CA PHE A 165 13.91 4.05 8.80
C PHE A 165 12.47 4.36 8.38
N LEU A 166 11.93 3.65 7.37
CA LEU A 166 10.56 3.84 6.89
C LEU A 166 9.53 3.60 7.99
N LEU A 167 9.69 2.53 8.78
CA LEU A 167 8.82 2.23 9.90
C LEU A 167 8.83 3.34 10.95
N GLY A 168 10.04 3.83 11.32
CA GLY A 168 10.19 4.96 12.25
C GLY A 168 9.55 6.23 11.72
N TYR A 169 9.78 6.54 10.44
CA TYR A 169 9.22 7.71 9.78
C TYR A 169 7.68 7.67 9.72
N LEU A 170 7.12 6.54 9.33
CA LEU A 170 5.67 6.36 9.23
C LEU A 170 5.00 6.46 10.60
N ARG A 171 5.63 5.95 11.66
CA ARG A 171 5.13 6.13 13.03
C ARG A 171 4.94 7.60 13.39
N GLU A 172 5.88 8.47 13.01
CA GLU A 172 5.79 9.92 13.23
C GLU A 172 4.78 10.61 12.30
N LEU A 173 4.59 10.06 11.09
CA LEU A 173 3.71 10.65 10.07
C LEU A 173 2.23 10.34 10.30
N LEU A 174 1.90 9.11 10.69
CA LEU A 174 0.52 8.60 10.74
C LEU A 174 -0.45 9.43 11.60
N PRO A 175 -0.07 10.00 12.76
CA PRO A 175 -0.96 10.89 13.50
C PRO A 175 -1.37 12.15 12.72
N ARG A 176 -0.54 12.57 11.75
CA ARG A 176 -0.79 13.74 10.88
C ARG A 176 -1.46 13.38 9.56
N ARG A 177 -1.62 12.09 9.28
CA ARG A 177 -2.20 11.52 8.07
C ARG A 177 -3.18 10.40 8.42
N PRO A 178 -4.31 10.72 9.08
CA PRO A 178 -5.30 9.69 9.48
C PRO A 178 -5.94 8.98 8.29
N ASP A 179 -5.87 9.56 7.09
CA ASP A 179 -6.33 9.02 5.82
C ASP A 179 -5.40 7.94 5.23
N LEU A 180 -4.09 7.98 5.59
CA LEU A 180 -3.08 7.07 5.07
C LEU A 180 -3.18 5.70 5.76
N LYS A 181 -3.30 4.65 4.95
CA LYS A 181 -3.22 3.26 5.42
C LYS A 181 -1.81 2.71 5.22
N VAL A 182 -1.33 1.94 6.18
CA VAL A 182 -0.03 1.26 6.10
C VAL A 182 -0.24 -0.23 6.33
N ILE A 183 0.25 -1.03 5.40
CA ILE A 183 0.23 -2.49 5.48
C ILE A 183 1.69 -2.96 5.52
N VAL A 184 2.04 -3.73 6.53
CA VAL A 184 3.37 -4.30 6.67
C VAL A 184 3.27 -5.80 6.47
N THR A 185 4.01 -6.36 5.52
CA THR A 185 4.06 -7.81 5.35
C THR A 185 5.32 -8.42 5.92
N SER A 186 5.21 -9.63 6.44
CA SER A 186 6.34 -10.38 6.98
C SER A 186 6.17 -11.87 6.70
N ALA A 187 7.28 -12.56 6.41
CA ALA A 187 7.31 -14.02 6.33
C ALA A 187 7.45 -14.68 7.71
N THR A 188 7.90 -13.94 8.72
CA THR A 188 8.07 -14.43 10.09
C THR A 188 6.86 -14.08 10.96
N ILE A 189 6.57 -14.94 11.94
CA ILE A 189 5.44 -14.80 12.86
C ILE A 189 5.84 -13.87 14.02
N GLU A 190 6.03 -12.57 13.75
CA GLU A 190 6.25 -11.57 14.80
C GLU A 190 5.36 -10.31 14.57
N PRO A 191 4.05 -10.46 14.30
CA PRO A 191 3.18 -9.30 14.08
C PRO A 191 3.10 -8.38 15.31
N GLU A 192 3.26 -8.96 16.51
CA GLU A 192 3.19 -8.23 17.78
C GLU A 192 4.33 -7.20 17.92
N ARG A 193 5.53 -7.51 17.45
CA ARG A 193 6.66 -6.57 17.47
C ARG A 193 6.43 -5.38 16.55
N PHE A 194 5.86 -5.59 15.37
CA PHE A 194 5.49 -4.50 14.46
C PHE A 194 4.30 -3.70 14.99
N ALA A 195 3.29 -4.36 15.55
CA ALA A 195 2.14 -3.69 16.15
C ALA A 195 2.58 -2.82 17.36
N ALA A 196 3.48 -3.32 18.20
CA ALA A 196 4.05 -2.56 19.33
C ALA A 196 4.84 -1.34 18.84
N HIS A 197 5.54 -1.43 17.70
CA HIS A 197 6.27 -0.30 17.11
C HIS A 197 5.34 0.88 16.77
N PHE A 198 4.11 0.63 16.35
CA PHE A 198 3.10 1.65 16.05
C PHE A 198 2.21 2.03 17.25
N GLY A 199 2.64 1.69 18.49
CA GLY A 199 1.95 2.13 19.70
C GLY A 199 0.62 1.43 19.96
N GLY A 200 0.47 0.17 19.51
CA GLY A 200 -0.76 -0.62 19.69
C GLY A 200 -1.90 -0.27 18.72
N ALA A 201 -1.72 0.72 17.85
CA ALA A 201 -2.68 1.06 16.78
C ALA A 201 -2.64 0.08 15.60
N GLY A 202 -1.74 -0.91 15.64
CA GLY A 202 -1.58 -1.92 14.60
C GLY A 202 -2.43 -3.16 14.87
N HIS A 203 -3.13 -3.66 13.84
CA HIS A 203 -3.83 -4.93 13.88
C HIS A 203 -2.99 -6.02 13.22
N GLY A 204 -2.72 -7.12 13.93
CA GLY A 204 -1.94 -8.24 13.40
C GLY A 204 -2.84 -9.32 12.82
N CYS A 205 -2.67 -9.65 11.52
CA CYS A 205 -3.32 -10.79 10.89
C CYS A 205 -2.27 -11.84 10.51
N SER A 206 -2.39 -13.06 11.02
CA SER A 206 -1.55 -14.19 10.62
C SER A 206 -2.23 -15.01 9.52
N GLY A 207 -1.54 -15.24 8.43
CA GLY A 207 -1.98 -16.03 7.28
C GLY A 207 -1.82 -17.55 7.43
N GLY A 208 -1.73 -18.07 8.67
CA GLY A 208 -1.61 -19.50 8.96
C GLY A 208 -2.94 -20.10 9.45
N ALA A 209 -3.16 -21.37 9.15
CA ALA A 209 -4.33 -22.11 9.62
C ALA A 209 -4.38 -22.07 11.17
N GLY A 210 -5.39 -21.42 11.73
CA GLY A 210 -5.75 -21.54 13.15
C GLY A 210 -5.57 -20.30 14.05
N HIS A 211 -5.05 -19.17 13.57
CA HIS A 211 -4.93 -17.97 14.40
C HIS A 211 -5.69 -16.79 13.80
N GLY A 212 -6.75 -16.36 14.48
CA GLY A 212 -7.55 -15.19 14.11
C GLY A 212 -6.78 -13.88 14.24
N CYS A 213 -7.30 -12.81 13.65
CA CYS A 213 -6.77 -11.45 13.84
C CYS A 213 -6.86 -11.07 15.32
N SER A 214 -5.72 -10.79 15.96
CA SER A 214 -5.68 -10.30 17.33
C SER A 214 -5.70 -8.77 17.35
N GLY A 215 -6.76 -8.19 17.88
CA GLY A 215 -6.87 -6.75 18.13
C GLY A 215 -6.24 -6.40 19.47
N GLY A 216 -5.22 -5.56 19.46
CA GLY A 216 -4.74 -4.90 20.69
C GLY A 216 -5.71 -3.79 21.06
N ALA A 217 -6.59 -4.04 22.05
CA ALA A 217 -7.37 -2.98 22.68
C ALA A 217 -6.43 -2.16 23.56
N GLY A 218 -6.12 -0.95 23.15
CA GLY A 218 -5.47 0.03 24.00
C GLY A 218 -6.44 0.46 25.10
N HIS A 219 -6.12 0.15 26.34
CA HIS A 219 -6.80 0.71 27.51
C HIS A 219 -6.02 1.93 27.98
N GLY A 220 -6.76 3.04 28.27
CA GLY A 220 -6.38 4.16 29.12
C GLY A 220 -5.84 5.36 28.41
#